data_04bb668dec3ac8224eabf2fc596ce52a
#
_entry.id   04bb668dec3ac8224eabf2fc596ce52a
#
_cell.length_a   1.000
_cell.length_b   1.000
_cell.length_c   1.000
_cell.angle_alpha   90.00
_cell.angle_beta   90.00
_cell.angle_gamma   90.00
#
_symmetry.space_group_name_H-M   'P 1'
#
loop_
_entity.id
_entity.type
_entity.pdbx_description
1 polymer ?
#
loop_
_entity_poly.entity_id
_entity_poly.type
_entity_poly.pdbx_seq_one_letter_code
_entity_poly.pdbx_strand_id
1 'polypeptide(L)'
;MKADLILKNYEIAKERYAALGVDTDKAIETLEKTPISLHCWQADDVVGFERGEAASGGIQSTGNYPGKARNIDELRQDIEKVNSLLAGTFRLNLHEIYGEFGGKQIDRNEVTVDQFTGWMQWAKEQNMKLDFNSTSFSHPLSGSLTLSNPDPAIREFWIEHTKRCRRIADAMGKFQNDPCIMNIWVHDGSKDITVEKGRYREILKNSLDEILAEELPNMKSCLEAKLFGIGLEAYTVGSHDFYAGYCAKNNVMYTLDTGHYEPTENVSDAVSALLLFFLLAYYVNPIYKMLNGLTNYRSFGSKYSYTFDGDDQLSELNEGITEVVGENIQLRKRIKAMRESMEKHTED
;
A
#
# COMPACT_ATOMS: atom_id res chain seq x y z
N MET A 1 15.07 30.88 -11.86
CA MET A 1 14.01 31.41 -12.75
C MET A 1 13.43 32.62 -12.03
N LYS A 2 13.14 33.72 -12.73
CA LYS A 2 12.56 34.90 -12.07
C LYS A 2 11.11 34.60 -11.70
N ALA A 3 10.66 34.99 -10.50
CA ALA A 3 9.32 34.72 -10.00
C ALA A 3 8.22 35.17 -10.98
N ASP A 4 8.39 36.34 -11.58
CA ASP A 4 7.44 36.89 -12.56
C ASP A 4 7.26 35.97 -13.80
N LEU A 5 8.32 35.27 -14.21
CA LEU A 5 8.22 34.33 -15.33
C LEU A 5 7.45 33.05 -14.93
N ILE A 6 7.62 32.60 -13.70
CA ILE A 6 6.88 31.45 -13.16
C ILE A 6 5.39 31.77 -13.13
N LEU A 7 5.01 32.92 -12.56
CA LEU A 7 3.62 33.36 -12.49
C LEU A 7 3.00 33.51 -13.87
N LYS A 8 3.70 34.14 -14.82
CA LYS A 8 3.21 34.26 -16.19
C LYS A 8 2.98 32.91 -16.86
N ASN A 9 3.90 31.95 -16.68
CA ASN A 9 3.74 30.61 -17.23
C ASN A 9 2.58 29.87 -16.55
N TYR A 10 2.38 30.08 -15.26
CA TYR A 10 1.25 29.51 -14.53
C TYR A 10 -0.09 30.01 -15.07
N GLU A 11 -0.26 31.32 -15.30
CA GLU A 11 -1.50 31.87 -15.88
C GLU A 11 -1.81 31.25 -17.26
N ILE A 12 -0.81 31.07 -18.11
CA ILE A 12 -0.98 30.39 -19.39
C ILE A 12 -1.40 28.93 -19.22
N ALA A 13 -0.83 28.22 -18.28
CA ALA A 13 -1.23 26.85 -17.96
C ALA A 13 -2.66 26.80 -17.41
N LYS A 14 -2.99 27.69 -16.50
CA LYS A 14 -4.34 27.82 -15.90
C LYS A 14 -5.43 27.96 -16.93
N GLU A 15 -5.24 28.86 -17.93
CA GLU A 15 -6.20 29.02 -19.04
C GLU A 15 -6.39 27.72 -19.85
N ARG A 16 -5.29 26.99 -20.10
CA ARG A 16 -5.35 25.73 -20.84
C ARG A 16 -6.08 24.63 -20.09
N TYR A 17 -5.81 24.52 -18.78
CA TYR A 17 -6.49 23.54 -17.92
C TYR A 17 -7.97 23.89 -17.74
N ALA A 18 -8.31 25.18 -17.61
CA ALA A 18 -9.70 25.65 -17.52
C ALA A 18 -10.51 25.27 -18.76
N ALA A 19 -9.89 25.30 -19.95
CA ALA A 19 -10.54 24.86 -21.19
C ALA A 19 -10.89 23.34 -21.19
N LEU A 20 -10.25 22.56 -20.29
CA LEU A 20 -10.52 21.15 -20.06
C LEU A 20 -11.43 20.90 -18.85
N GLY A 21 -11.95 21.97 -18.23
CA GLY A 21 -12.81 21.88 -17.04
C GLY A 21 -12.04 21.69 -15.71
N VAL A 22 -10.72 21.93 -15.69
CA VAL A 22 -9.88 21.79 -14.49
C VAL A 22 -9.62 23.14 -13.86
N ASP A 23 -9.98 23.31 -12.60
CA ASP A 23 -9.60 24.42 -11.74
C ASP A 23 -8.24 24.12 -11.08
N THR A 24 -7.18 24.74 -11.59
CA THR A 24 -5.81 24.49 -11.11
C THR A 24 -5.55 25.05 -9.73
N ASP A 25 -6.20 26.15 -9.32
CA ASP A 25 -6.02 26.73 -7.99
C ASP A 25 -6.61 25.78 -6.94
N LYS A 26 -7.82 25.27 -7.18
CA LYS A 26 -8.46 24.27 -6.30
C LYS A 26 -7.66 22.95 -6.28
N ALA A 27 -7.11 22.54 -7.41
CA ALA A 27 -6.28 21.33 -7.47
C ALA A 27 -5.00 21.48 -6.64
N ILE A 28 -4.32 22.62 -6.72
CA ILE A 28 -3.12 22.92 -5.92
C ILE A 28 -3.48 22.97 -4.43
N GLU A 29 -4.55 23.67 -4.06
CA GLU A 29 -5.01 23.75 -2.67
C GLU A 29 -5.32 22.35 -2.09
N THR A 30 -5.93 21.48 -2.90
CA THR A 30 -6.21 20.10 -2.50
C THR A 30 -4.92 19.31 -2.32
N LEU A 31 -3.97 19.45 -3.26
CA LEU A 31 -2.68 18.76 -3.18
C LEU A 31 -1.84 19.20 -1.98
N GLU A 32 -1.84 20.49 -1.63
CA GLU A 32 -1.13 21.00 -0.47
C GLU A 32 -1.64 20.40 0.86
N LYS A 33 -2.92 20.02 0.90
CA LYS A 33 -3.55 19.38 2.06
C LYS A 33 -3.41 17.85 2.05
N THR A 34 -3.02 17.27 0.92
CA THR A 34 -2.87 15.82 0.75
C THR A 34 -1.47 15.39 1.17
N PRO A 35 -1.32 14.62 2.26
CA PRO A 35 0.01 14.19 2.69
C PRO A 35 0.59 13.17 1.73
N ILE A 36 1.84 13.40 1.32
CA ILE A 36 2.61 12.50 0.45
C ILE A 36 3.63 11.77 1.30
N SER A 37 3.64 10.44 1.22
CA SER A 37 4.61 9.61 1.94
C SER A 37 5.85 9.39 1.09
N LEU A 38 6.99 9.93 1.54
CA LEU A 38 8.28 9.85 0.85
C LEU A 38 9.04 8.61 1.31
N HIS A 39 9.57 7.86 0.36
CA HIS A 39 10.44 6.72 0.67
C HIS A 39 11.82 7.16 1.13
N CYS A 40 12.38 6.41 2.11
CA CYS A 40 13.70 6.66 2.67
C CYS A 40 14.86 6.10 1.81
N TRP A 41 14.60 5.26 0.83
CA TRP A 41 15.55 4.35 0.20
C TRP A 41 16.71 4.99 -0.56
N GLN A 42 16.46 6.09 -1.27
CA GLN A 42 17.48 6.66 -2.16
C GLN A 42 18.62 7.35 -1.43
N ALA A 43 18.38 7.82 -0.20
CA ALA A 43 19.39 8.58 0.53
C ALA A 43 20.62 7.75 0.96
N ASP A 44 20.46 6.44 1.17
CA ASP A 44 21.53 5.52 1.56
C ASP A 44 21.74 4.35 0.57
N ASP A 45 21.07 4.37 -0.56
CA ASP A 45 21.13 3.32 -1.59
C ASP A 45 20.59 1.96 -1.11
N VAL A 46 19.53 1.99 -0.29
CA VAL A 46 18.81 0.80 0.23
C VAL A 46 19.68 -0.11 1.11
N VAL A 47 20.67 0.41 1.80
CA VAL A 47 21.56 -0.37 2.67
C VAL A 47 20.92 -0.63 4.03
N GLY A 48 20.31 0.41 4.62
CA GLY A 48 19.83 0.38 6.00
C GLY A 48 20.97 0.38 7.04
N PHE A 49 20.62 0.23 8.31
CA PHE A 49 21.57 0.34 9.43
C PHE A 49 21.56 -0.90 10.33
N GLU A 50 20.91 -1.98 9.90
CA GLU A 50 20.75 -3.21 10.65
C GLU A 50 22.07 -3.96 10.86
N ARG A 51 22.87 -4.15 9.80
CA ARG A 51 24.04 -5.03 9.80
C ARG A 51 25.33 -4.38 9.35
N GLY A 52 25.31 -3.14 8.91
CA GLY A 52 26.49 -2.43 8.41
C GLY A 52 27.06 -2.95 7.08
N GLU A 53 26.39 -3.90 6.45
CA GLU A 53 26.76 -4.48 5.15
C GLU A 53 25.78 -4.02 4.07
N ALA A 54 26.30 -3.82 2.86
CA ALA A 54 25.47 -3.44 1.72
C ALA A 54 24.39 -4.49 1.42
N ALA A 55 23.19 -4.04 1.05
CA ALA A 55 22.13 -4.89 0.60
C ALA A 55 22.61 -5.80 -0.54
N SER A 56 22.29 -7.08 -0.45
CA SER A 56 22.56 -8.07 -1.49
C SER A 56 21.27 -8.43 -2.23
N GLY A 57 21.39 -8.97 -3.44
CA GLY A 57 20.23 -9.53 -4.11
C GLY A 57 19.54 -8.62 -5.14
N GLY A 58 20.24 -7.60 -5.68
CA GLY A 58 19.75 -6.85 -6.85
C GLY A 58 18.75 -5.73 -6.56
N ILE A 59 18.55 -5.36 -5.29
CA ILE A 59 17.69 -4.23 -4.90
C ILE A 59 18.44 -2.89 -4.93
N GLN A 60 19.75 -2.90 -5.00
CA GLN A 60 20.56 -1.69 -5.13
C GLN A 60 20.13 -0.92 -6.39
N SER A 61 19.51 0.23 -6.17
CA SER A 61 18.85 0.96 -7.25
C SER A 61 19.78 1.89 -7.99
N THR A 62 20.83 2.39 -7.36
CA THR A 62 21.63 3.49 -7.87
C THR A 62 23.12 3.20 -7.99
N GLY A 63 23.60 2.16 -7.35
CA GLY A 63 24.99 1.75 -7.47
C GLY A 63 25.96 2.55 -6.61
N ASN A 64 25.61 2.83 -5.38
CA ASN A 64 26.57 3.27 -4.37
C ASN A 64 27.25 4.63 -4.68
N TYR A 65 26.48 5.69 -4.84
CA TYR A 65 27.00 7.04 -5.08
C TYR A 65 27.74 7.63 -3.85
N PRO A 66 28.71 8.54 -4.04
CA PRO A 66 29.59 9.03 -2.97
C PRO A 66 28.92 9.81 -1.85
N GLY A 67 27.76 10.39 -2.12
CA GLY A 67 27.01 11.23 -1.17
C GLY A 67 25.94 10.50 -0.37
N LYS A 68 25.85 9.18 -0.45
CA LYS A 68 24.82 8.42 0.28
C LYS A 68 24.99 8.54 1.78
N ALA A 69 23.88 8.54 2.52
CA ALA A 69 23.87 8.52 3.95
C ALA A 69 24.54 7.25 4.49
N ARG A 70 25.38 7.39 5.51
CA ARG A 70 26.19 6.33 6.12
C ARG A 70 25.66 5.92 7.49
N ASN A 71 24.80 6.72 8.06
CA ASN A 71 24.18 6.53 9.35
C ASN A 71 22.83 7.26 9.43
N ILE A 72 22.10 7.04 10.50
CA ILE A 72 20.74 7.58 10.70
C ILE A 72 20.74 9.11 10.74
N ASP A 73 21.75 9.73 11.31
CA ASP A 73 21.81 11.20 11.44
C ASP A 73 22.00 11.85 10.05
N GLU A 74 22.85 11.26 9.22
CA GLU A 74 23.00 11.72 7.82
C GLU A 74 21.71 11.52 7.02
N LEU A 75 21.03 10.40 7.19
CA LEU A 75 19.75 10.13 6.54
C LEU A 75 18.68 11.14 6.98
N ARG A 76 18.59 11.46 8.26
CA ARG A 76 17.68 12.50 8.78
C ARG A 76 17.97 13.86 8.18
N GLN A 77 19.25 14.25 8.10
CA GLN A 77 19.66 15.52 7.49
C GLN A 77 19.26 15.60 6.00
N ASP A 78 19.42 14.53 5.27
CA ASP A 78 18.99 14.45 3.87
C ASP A 78 17.47 14.61 3.73
N ILE A 79 16.69 13.93 4.57
CA ILE A 79 15.24 14.03 4.59
C ILE A 79 14.79 15.45 4.99
N GLU A 80 15.40 16.06 6.00
CA GLU A 80 15.14 17.44 6.41
C GLU A 80 15.42 18.41 5.26
N LYS A 81 16.52 18.18 4.52
CA LYS A 81 16.84 18.98 3.35
C LYS A 81 15.80 18.83 2.26
N VAL A 82 15.39 17.61 1.94
CA VAL A 82 14.32 17.34 0.95
C VAL A 82 13.02 18.03 1.38
N ASN A 83 12.61 17.85 2.64
CA ASN A 83 11.40 18.46 3.19
C ASN A 83 11.43 20.01 3.08
N SER A 84 12.59 20.63 3.29
CA SER A 84 12.76 22.09 3.14
C SER A 84 12.61 22.61 1.70
N LEU A 85 12.70 21.74 0.71
CA LEU A 85 12.65 22.07 -0.72
C LEU A 85 11.29 21.78 -1.36
N LEU A 86 10.45 21.02 -0.69
CA LEU A 86 9.14 20.61 -1.19
C LEU A 86 8.03 21.45 -0.55
N ALA A 87 6.99 21.72 -1.33
CA ALA A 87 5.76 22.33 -0.82
C ALA A 87 4.75 21.22 -0.46
N GLY A 88 3.93 21.47 0.56
CA GLY A 88 2.88 20.55 0.98
C GLY A 88 3.18 19.84 2.30
N THR A 89 2.39 18.80 2.59
CA THR A 89 2.50 17.99 3.81
C THR A 89 3.10 16.65 3.46
N PHE A 90 4.11 16.21 4.22
CA PHE A 90 4.81 14.96 3.94
C PHE A 90 4.75 14.01 5.12
N ARG A 91 4.84 12.73 4.78
CA ARG A 91 5.08 11.59 5.64
C ARG A 91 6.40 10.94 5.22
N LEU A 92 7.05 10.23 6.10
CA LEU A 92 8.21 9.42 5.76
C LEU A 92 7.80 7.95 5.76
N ASN A 93 8.01 7.28 4.63
CA ASN A 93 7.82 5.85 4.52
C ASN A 93 9.14 5.14 4.86
N LEU A 94 9.20 4.60 6.09
CA LEU A 94 10.38 4.00 6.66
C LEU A 94 10.35 2.47 6.48
N HIS A 95 11.52 1.85 6.34
CA HIS A 95 11.67 0.40 6.35
C HIS A 95 12.23 -0.11 7.67
N GLU A 96 11.99 -1.37 7.95
CA GLU A 96 12.49 -2.01 9.17
C GLU A 96 14.01 -1.93 9.31
N ILE A 97 14.78 -2.09 8.22
CA ILE A 97 16.25 -2.03 8.23
C ILE A 97 16.84 -0.68 8.64
N TYR A 98 16.03 0.36 8.77
CA TYR A 98 16.44 1.69 9.23
C TYR A 98 16.26 1.90 10.74
N GLY A 99 16.03 0.84 11.50
CA GLY A 99 15.95 0.90 12.96
C GLY A 99 17.24 1.41 13.63
N GLU A 100 17.10 1.98 14.81
CA GLU A 100 18.21 2.41 15.68
C GLU A 100 18.72 1.23 16.51
N PHE A 101 19.55 0.39 15.92
CA PHE A 101 20.02 -0.84 16.56
C PHE A 101 21.13 -0.62 17.59
N GLY A 102 21.80 0.55 17.60
CA GLY A 102 22.83 0.90 18.56
C GLY A 102 24.03 -0.06 18.59
N GLY A 103 24.35 -0.65 17.43
CA GLY A 103 25.42 -1.65 17.29
C GLY A 103 25.04 -3.05 17.82
N LYS A 104 23.80 -3.26 18.26
CA LYS A 104 23.30 -4.59 18.64
C LYS A 104 22.88 -5.35 17.41
N GLN A 105 23.18 -6.64 17.37
CA GLN A 105 22.63 -7.55 16.37
C GLN A 105 21.26 -8.04 16.88
N ILE A 106 20.20 -7.50 16.32
CA ILE A 106 18.81 -7.90 16.56
C ILE A 106 18.32 -8.49 15.24
N ASP A 107 17.86 -9.71 15.24
CA ASP A 107 17.35 -10.33 14.04
C ASP A 107 15.93 -9.82 13.71
N ARG A 108 15.52 -9.91 12.46
CA ARG A 108 14.27 -9.30 11.97
C ARG A 108 13.02 -9.85 12.65
N ASN A 109 13.05 -11.11 13.07
CA ASN A 109 11.97 -11.71 13.86
C ASN A 109 12.05 -11.36 15.37
N GLU A 110 12.98 -10.50 15.79
CA GLU A 110 13.13 -10.03 17.18
C GLU A 110 12.92 -8.51 17.31
N VAL A 111 12.87 -7.77 16.20
CA VAL A 111 12.72 -6.31 16.16
C VAL A 111 11.45 -5.85 16.88
N THR A 112 11.55 -4.73 17.58
CA THR A 112 10.44 -4.11 18.35
C THR A 112 10.33 -2.63 18.09
N VAL A 113 9.34 -1.97 18.67
CA VAL A 113 9.19 -0.52 18.60
C VAL A 113 10.38 0.26 19.18
N ASP A 114 11.17 -0.36 20.06
CA ASP A 114 12.30 0.30 20.71
C ASP A 114 13.33 0.80 19.70
N GLN A 115 13.52 0.09 18.60
CA GLN A 115 14.41 0.46 17.52
C GLN A 115 13.89 1.65 16.67
N PHE A 116 12.68 2.12 16.92
CA PHE A 116 12.04 3.19 16.13
C PHE A 116 11.60 4.39 16.97
N THR A 117 11.84 4.38 18.28
CA THR A 117 11.43 5.47 19.17
C THR A 117 12.09 6.80 18.82
N GLY A 118 13.36 6.78 18.43
CA GLY A 118 14.07 7.96 17.96
C GLY A 118 13.48 8.51 16.65
N TRP A 119 13.09 7.64 15.72
CA TRP A 119 12.39 8.05 14.50
C TRP A 119 11.04 8.70 14.79
N MET A 120 10.26 8.14 15.71
CA MET A 120 8.97 8.71 16.09
C MET A 120 9.13 10.10 16.71
N GLN A 121 10.11 10.28 17.59
CA GLN A 121 10.39 11.56 18.21
C GLN A 121 10.89 12.59 17.19
N TRP A 122 11.85 12.23 16.35
CA TRP A 122 12.35 13.09 15.28
C TRP A 122 11.25 13.49 14.29
N ALA A 123 10.41 12.56 13.84
CA ALA A 123 9.31 12.87 12.93
C ALA A 123 8.32 13.89 13.54
N LYS A 124 8.02 13.74 14.83
CA LYS A 124 7.20 14.72 15.56
C LYS A 124 7.85 16.11 15.59
N GLU A 125 9.15 16.21 15.81
CA GLU A 125 9.90 17.47 15.81
C GLU A 125 9.92 18.12 14.43
N GLN A 126 9.94 17.31 13.36
CA GLN A 126 9.86 17.78 11.97
C GLN A 126 8.43 18.03 11.49
N ASN A 127 7.42 17.88 12.35
CA ASN A 127 6.00 17.93 11.98
C ASN A 127 5.66 16.97 10.82
N MET A 128 6.33 15.82 10.80
CA MET A 128 6.09 14.73 9.86
C MET A 128 5.40 13.56 10.54
N LYS A 129 4.78 12.69 9.76
CA LYS A 129 4.24 11.42 10.21
C LYS A 129 5.00 10.27 9.55
N LEU A 130 4.90 9.08 10.13
CA LEU A 130 5.58 7.89 9.63
C LEU A 130 4.60 6.91 9.02
N ASP A 131 5.04 6.30 7.92
CA ASP A 131 4.54 5.05 7.39
C ASP A 131 5.66 4.01 7.44
N PHE A 132 5.33 2.73 7.23
CA PHE A 132 6.27 1.66 7.51
C PHE A 132 6.24 0.54 6.48
N ASN A 133 7.35 -0.19 6.36
CA ASN A 133 7.46 -1.37 5.51
C ASN A 133 8.17 -2.50 6.25
N SER A 134 7.74 -3.73 6.03
CA SER A 134 8.55 -4.91 6.32
C SER A 134 9.66 -5.06 5.27
N THR A 135 10.76 -5.72 5.65
CA THR A 135 11.89 -5.94 4.77
C THR A 135 12.17 -7.42 4.64
N SER A 136 11.82 -8.01 3.49
CA SER A 136 11.93 -9.46 3.25
C SER A 136 13.16 -9.86 2.42
N PHE A 137 13.98 -8.91 2.01
CA PHE A 137 15.15 -9.11 1.16
C PHE A 137 16.47 -8.88 1.92
N SER A 138 17.58 -9.24 1.32
CA SER A 138 18.94 -9.00 1.86
C SER A 138 19.16 -9.60 3.26
N HIS A 139 18.66 -10.81 3.46
CA HIS A 139 18.82 -11.60 4.68
C HIS A 139 19.21 -13.04 4.33
N PRO A 140 20.02 -13.75 5.16
CA PRO A 140 20.41 -15.14 4.87
C PRO A 140 19.22 -16.10 4.60
N LEU A 141 18.06 -15.85 5.22
CA LEU A 141 16.84 -16.63 5.03
C LEU A 141 15.94 -16.11 3.90
N SER A 142 16.35 -15.07 3.16
CA SER A 142 15.51 -14.49 2.11
C SER A 142 15.33 -15.42 0.91
N GLY A 143 16.36 -16.09 0.45
CA GLY A 143 16.28 -17.02 -0.68
C GLY A 143 15.43 -16.49 -1.86
N SER A 144 14.78 -17.41 -2.58
CA SER A 144 13.78 -17.07 -3.62
C SER A 144 12.36 -16.95 -3.06
N LEU A 145 12.11 -17.48 -1.88
CA LEU A 145 10.80 -17.55 -1.24
C LEU A 145 10.91 -17.22 0.25
N THR A 146 10.00 -16.42 0.73
CA THR A 146 9.88 -16.01 2.14
C THR A 146 8.53 -16.46 2.72
N LEU A 147 7.49 -15.66 2.63
CA LEU A 147 6.14 -16.00 3.11
C LEU A 147 5.48 -17.15 2.37
N SER A 148 5.93 -17.46 1.16
CA SER A 148 5.49 -18.63 0.39
C SER A 148 6.46 -19.82 0.43
N ASN A 149 7.45 -19.78 1.32
CA ASN A 149 8.45 -20.83 1.43
C ASN A 149 7.82 -22.16 1.89
N PRO A 150 8.07 -23.29 1.18
CA PRO A 150 7.60 -24.61 1.63
C PRO A 150 8.18 -25.06 2.96
N ASP A 151 9.41 -24.60 3.31
CA ASP A 151 10.01 -24.88 4.62
C ASP A 151 9.28 -24.07 5.71
N PRO A 152 8.64 -24.74 6.68
CA PRO A 152 7.92 -24.07 7.75
C PRO A 152 8.82 -23.16 8.59
N ALA A 153 10.05 -23.54 8.89
CA ALA A 153 10.94 -22.77 9.75
C ALA A 153 11.31 -21.42 9.11
N ILE A 154 11.60 -21.40 7.81
CA ILE A 154 11.86 -20.16 7.06
C ILE A 154 10.58 -19.29 7.02
N ARG A 155 9.45 -19.93 6.75
CA ARG A 155 8.16 -19.21 6.67
C ARG A 155 7.75 -18.60 8.00
N GLU A 156 7.88 -19.33 9.10
CA GLU A 156 7.58 -18.84 10.47
C GLU A 156 8.45 -17.64 10.85
N PHE A 157 9.73 -17.66 10.49
CA PHE A 157 10.61 -16.50 10.67
C PHE A 157 10.03 -15.24 10.01
N TRP A 158 9.62 -15.35 8.74
CA TRP A 158 9.08 -14.20 7.97
C TRP A 158 7.67 -13.80 8.40
N ILE A 159 6.86 -14.73 8.85
CA ILE A 159 5.54 -14.44 9.45
C ILE A 159 5.74 -13.61 10.74
N GLU A 160 6.63 -14.05 11.64
CA GLU A 160 6.90 -13.33 12.88
C GLU A 160 7.50 -11.96 12.60
N HIS A 161 8.47 -11.84 11.67
CA HIS A 161 9.00 -10.56 11.22
C HIS A 161 7.87 -9.59 10.80
N THR A 162 6.99 -10.05 9.93
CA THR A 162 5.91 -9.20 9.41
C THR A 162 4.89 -8.82 10.50
N LYS A 163 4.57 -9.74 11.41
CA LYS A 163 3.72 -9.45 12.59
C LYS A 163 4.34 -8.36 13.47
N ARG A 164 5.65 -8.44 13.72
CA ARG A 164 6.38 -7.41 14.50
C ARG A 164 6.36 -6.06 13.81
N CYS A 165 6.61 -6.03 12.51
CA CYS A 165 6.49 -4.79 11.73
C CYS A 165 5.09 -4.17 11.83
N ARG A 166 4.04 -4.97 11.83
CA ARG A 166 2.67 -4.48 12.04
C ARG A 166 2.47 -3.87 13.42
N ARG A 167 3.00 -4.51 14.47
CA ARG A 167 2.94 -3.96 15.84
C ARG A 167 3.75 -2.67 15.99
N ILE A 168 4.90 -2.56 15.31
CA ILE A 168 5.68 -1.32 15.23
C ILE A 168 4.87 -0.22 14.54
N ALA A 169 4.26 -0.52 13.40
CA ALA A 169 3.40 0.43 12.68
C ALA A 169 2.20 0.87 13.53
N ASP A 170 1.59 -0.03 14.30
CA ASP A 170 0.50 0.34 15.23
C ASP A 170 0.98 1.29 16.34
N ALA A 171 2.17 1.04 16.89
CA ALA A 171 2.77 1.93 17.88
C ALA A 171 3.10 3.31 17.29
N MET A 172 3.61 3.38 16.04
CA MET A 172 3.83 4.63 15.32
C MET A 172 2.52 5.38 15.12
N GLY A 173 1.49 4.69 14.64
CA GLY A 173 0.17 5.29 14.42
C GLY A 173 -0.45 5.83 15.70
N LYS A 174 -0.35 5.08 16.79
CA LYS A 174 -0.79 5.53 18.11
C LYS A 174 -0.03 6.78 18.58
N PHE A 175 1.29 6.80 18.41
CA PHE A 175 2.14 7.91 18.83
C PHE A 175 1.83 9.21 18.08
N GLN A 176 1.62 9.11 16.77
CA GLN A 176 1.35 10.26 15.90
C GLN A 176 -0.13 10.65 15.82
N ASN A 177 -1.01 9.92 16.53
CA ASN A 177 -2.46 10.10 16.50
C ASN A 177 -3.04 10.14 15.07
N ASP A 178 -2.50 9.26 14.21
CA ASP A 178 -2.90 9.13 12.81
C ASP A 178 -2.42 7.77 12.31
N PRO A 179 -3.23 6.98 11.60
CA PRO A 179 -2.82 5.65 11.22
C PRO A 179 -1.51 5.61 10.45
N CYS A 180 -0.66 4.69 10.83
CA CYS A 180 0.53 4.34 10.07
C CYS A 180 0.12 3.37 8.95
N ILE A 181 0.47 3.70 7.71
CA ILE A 181 0.29 2.78 6.60
C ILE A 181 1.51 1.86 6.54
N MET A 182 1.27 0.56 6.61
CA MET A 182 2.35 -0.43 6.54
C MET A 182 2.22 -1.28 5.28
N ASN A 183 3.22 -1.18 4.44
CA ASN A 183 3.31 -1.93 3.20
C ASN A 183 4.02 -3.28 3.42
N ILE A 184 3.44 -4.33 2.87
CA ILE A 184 4.00 -5.69 2.85
C ILE A 184 4.33 -6.02 1.40
N TRP A 185 5.62 -6.03 1.11
CA TRP A 185 6.17 -6.44 -0.16
C TRP A 185 7.10 -7.63 0.03
N VAL A 186 6.91 -8.68 -0.73
CA VAL A 186 7.78 -9.86 -0.75
C VAL A 186 8.22 -10.16 -2.18
N HIS A 187 9.49 -10.53 -2.32
CA HIS A 187 10.07 -10.82 -3.63
C HIS A 187 9.77 -12.23 -4.14
N ASP A 188 8.99 -13.00 -3.42
CA ASP A 188 8.73 -14.42 -3.64
C ASP A 188 8.42 -14.77 -5.11
N GLY A 189 9.28 -15.57 -5.70
CA GLY A 189 9.19 -15.93 -7.11
C GLY A 189 10.16 -17.02 -7.52
N SER A 190 10.15 -17.37 -8.80
CA SER A 190 11.05 -18.35 -9.39
C SER A 190 11.52 -17.92 -10.76
N LYS A 191 12.80 -18.17 -11.06
CA LYS A 191 13.36 -17.96 -12.41
C LYS A 191 12.76 -18.91 -13.42
N ASP A 192 12.36 -20.09 -12.96
CA ASP A 192 11.71 -21.10 -13.77
C ASP A 192 10.20 -21.04 -13.62
N ILE A 193 9.49 -21.39 -14.69
CA ILE A 193 8.03 -21.49 -14.64
C ILE A 193 7.67 -22.79 -13.90
N THR A 194 7.25 -22.62 -12.64
CA THR A 194 6.80 -23.75 -11.83
C THR A 194 5.42 -24.24 -12.25
N VAL A 195 5.19 -25.55 -12.16
CA VAL A 195 3.86 -26.16 -12.33
C VAL A 195 3.00 -26.01 -11.06
N GLU A 196 3.62 -25.81 -9.90
CA GLU A 196 2.96 -25.76 -8.60
C GLU A 196 2.51 -24.33 -8.18
N LYS A 197 2.19 -23.47 -9.14
CA LYS A 197 1.79 -22.07 -8.87
C LYS A 197 0.69 -21.95 -7.82
N GLY A 198 -0.31 -22.80 -7.88
CA GLY A 198 -1.41 -22.83 -6.92
C GLY A 198 -0.94 -23.11 -5.49
N ARG A 199 -0.02 -24.08 -5.31
CA ARG A 199 0.54 -24.43 -4.00
C ARG A 199 1.28 -23.26 -3.36
N TYR A 200 2.16 -22.57 -4.09
CA TYR A 200 2.88 -21.42 -3.53
C TYR A 200 1.93 -20.26 -3.16
N ARG A 201 0.90 -20.02 -3.97
CA ARG A 201 -0.13 -19.02 -3.65
C ARG A 201 -0.97 -19.41 -2.44
N GLU A 202 -1.28 -20.69 -2.25
CA GLU A 202 -1.97 -21.18 -1.06
C GLU A 202 -1.12 -20.99 0.20
N ILE A 203 0.18 -21.31 0.13
CA ILE A 203 1.11 -21.07 1.23
C ILE A 203 1.18 -19.59 1.55
N LEU A 204 1.36 -18.71 0.56
CA LEU A 204 1.37 -17.26 0.75
C LEU A 204 0.06 -16.76 1.39
N LYS A 205 -1.08 -17.23 0.87
CA LYS A 205 -2.39 -16.90 1.43
C LYS A 205 -2.49 -17.25 2.90
N ASN A 206 -2.08 -18.46 3.28
CA ASN A 206 -2.15 -18.93 4.67
C ASN A 206 -1.23 -18.08 5.59
N SER A 207 -0.04 -17.72 5.12
CA SER A 207 0.87 -16.82 5.83
C SER A 207 0.27 -15.44 6.02
N LEU A 208 -0.36 -14.89 4.99
CA LEU A 208 -1.05 -13.59 5.07
C LEU A 208 -2.26 -13.63 6.00
N ASP A 209 -3.06 -14.70 5.95
CA ASP A 209 -4.19 -14.90 6.87
C ASP A 209 -3.72 -14.90 8.34
N GLU A 210 -2.60 -15.55 8.62
CA GLU A 210 -2.00 -15.59 9.95
C GLU A 210 -1.43 -14.23 10.39
N ILE A 211 -0.72 -13.53 9.49
CA ILE A 211 -0.17 -12.20 9.74
C ILE A 211 -1.29 -11.19 10.04
N LEU A 212 -2.38 -11.25 9.28
CA LEU A 212 -3.46 -10.27 9.33
C LEU A 212 -4.52 -10.58 10.38
N ALA A 213 -4.44 -11.74 11.06
CA ALA A 213 -5.40 -12.14 12.09
C ALA A 213 -5.43 -11.21 13.32
N GLU A 214 -4.30 -10.59 13.66
CA GLU A 214 -4.21 -9.63 14.77
C GLU A 214 -4.80 -8.28 14.36
N GLU A 215 -5.84 -7.83 15.08
CA GLU A 215 -6.43 -6.49 14.86
C GLU A 215 -5.57 -5.41 15.53
N LEU A 216 -5.07 -4.46 14.74
CA LEU A 216 -4.23 -3.35 15.15
C LEU A 216 -4.89 -2.03 14.73
N PRO A 217 -5.49 -1.27 15.68
CA PRO A 217 -6.40 -0.17 15.35
C PRO A 217 -5.71 1.09 14.82
N ASN A 218 -4.41 1.28 15.11
CA ASN A 218 -3.69 2.50 14.78
C ASN A 218 -2.85 2.37 13.49
N MET A 219 -3.01 1.28 12.74
CA MET A 219 -2.30 1.07 11.48
C MET A 219 -3.21 0.49 10.40
N LYS A 220 -2.74 0.55 9.17
CA LYS A 220 -3.37 -0.11 8.02
C LYS A 220 -2.34 -0.95 7.30
N SER A 221 -2.65 -2.21 7.05
CA SER A 221 -1.82 -3.06 6.18
C SER A 221 -2.21 -2.87 4.73
N CYS A 222 -1.21 -2.77 3.85
CA CYS A 222 -1.38 -2.90 2.42
C CYS A 222 -0.44 -3.96 1.84
N LEU A 223 -0.86 -4.60 0.77
CA LEU A 223 -0.10 -5.60 0.06
C LEU A 223 0.33 -5.01 -1.28
N GLU A 224 1.59 -5.17 -1.60
CA GLU A 224 2.17 -4.70 -2.85
C GLU A 224 2.48 -5.87 -3.76
N ALA A 225 1.90 -5.85 -4.94
CA ALA A 225 2.21 -6.81 -5.99
C ALA A 225 3.47 -6.42 -6.74
N LYS A 226 4.02 -7.38 -7.47
CA LYS A 226 5.14 -7.16 -8.37
C LYS A 226 4.98 -7.93 -9.66
N LEU A 227 5.65 -7.44 -10.70
CA LEU A 227 5.70 -8.07 -12.00
C LEU A 227 6.75 -9.19 -12.03
N PHE A 228 7.94 -8.89 -11.49
CA PHE A 228 9.07 -9.80 -11.37
C PHE A 228 9.71 -9.64 -9.99
N GLY A 229 10.61 -10.56 -9.60
CA GLY A 229 11.28 -10.52 -8.31
C GLY A 229 12.51 -9.63 -8.26
N ILE A 230 13.43 -10.00 -7.34
CA ILE A 230 14.77 -9.40 -7.27
C ILE A 230 15.63 -10.04 -8.35
N GLY A 231 15.36 -9.73 -9.58
CA GLY A 231 16.02 -10.31 -10.73
C GLY A 231 15.01 -10.59 -11.85
N LEU A 232 15.34 -11.52 -12.72
CA LEU A 232 14.53 -11.85 -13.88
C LEU A 232 13.74 -13.15 -13.61
N GLU A 233 12.82 -13.11 -12.66
CA GLU A 233 11.92 -14.23 -12.40
C GLU A 233 10.83 -14.31 -13.46
N ALA A 234 10.58 -15.55 -13.93
CA ALA A 234 9.47 -15.82 -14.84
C ALA A 234 8.13 -16.00 -14.12
N TYR A 235 8.16 -16.16 -12.80
CA TYR A 235 6.97 -16.35 -11.97
C TYR A 235 7.10 -15.61 -10.65
N THR A 236 6.10 -14.82 -10.31
CA THR A 236 5.94 -14.20 -8.99
C THR A 236 4.73 -14.81 -8.28
N VAL A 237 4.88 -15.14 -7.00
CA VAL A 237 3.77 -15.71 -6.20
C VAL A 237 2.71 -14.63 -5.97
N GLY A 238 3.14 -13.45 -5.52
CA GLY A 238 2.31 -12.28 -5.27
C GLY A 238 2.10 -11.43 -6.52
N SER A 239 1.46 -11.97 -7.56
CA SER A 239 1.12 -11.23 -8.77
C SER A 239 -0.02 -10.23 -8.53
N HIS A 240 -0.20 -9.26 -9.46
CA HIS A 240 -1.27 -8.27 -9.41
C HIS A 240 -2.65 -8.91 -9.23
N ASP A 241 -2.97 -9.91 -10.06
CA ASP A 241 -4.27 -10.59 -10.00
C ASP A 241 -4.51 -11.28 -8.65
N PHE A 242 -3.47 -11.91 -8.10
CA PHE A 242 -3.57 -12.59 -6.81
C PHE A 242 -3.83 -11.62 -5.68
N TYR A 243 -3.02 -10.56 -5.57
CA TYR A 243 -3.18 -9.59 -4.47
C TYR A 243 -4.42 -8.72 -4.62
N ALA A 244 -4.80 -8.32 -5.83
CA ALA A 244 -6.06 -7.60 -6.05
C ALA A 244 -7.27 -8.41 -5.55
N GLY A 245 -7.32 -9.70 -5.92
CA GLY A 245 -8.37 -10.62 -5.44
C GLY A 245 -8.33 -10.86 -3.94
N TYR A 246 -7.12 -11.07 -3.37
CA TYR A 246 -6.95 -11.28 -1.93
C TYR A 246 -7.35 -10.04 -1.12
N CYS A 247 -6.88 -8.86 -1.51
CA CYS A 247 -7.17 -7.58 -0.85
C CYS A 247 -8.67 -7.26 -0.87
N ALA A 248 -9.31 -7.40 -2.04
CA ALA A 248 -10.75 -7.17 -2.16
C ALA A 248 -11.57 -8.12 -1.30
N LYS A 249 -11.19 -9.42 -1.24
CA LYS A 249 -11.88 -10.42 -0.43
C LYS A 249 -11.74 -10.20 1.06
N ASN A 250 -10.55 -9.81 1.52
CA ASN A 250 -10.19 -9.75 2.94
C ASN A 250 -10.20 -8.32 3.51
N ASN A 251 -10.60 -7.34 2.71
CA ASN A 251 -10.64 -5.94 3.13
C ASN A 251 -9.28 -5.41 3.60
N VAL A 252 -8.25 -5.66 2.81
CA VAL A 252 -6.88 -5.19 3.00
C VAL A 252 -6.58 -4.17 1.92
N MET A 253 -5.81 -3.14 2.21
CA MET A 253 -5.41 -2.15 1.22
C MET A 253 -4.48 -2.79 0.16
N TYR A 254 -4.53 -2.27 -1.04
CA TYR A 254 -3.69 -2.71 -2.15
C TYR A 254 -2.77 -1.58 -2.61
N THR A 255 -1.46 -1.83 -2.66
CA THR A 255 -0.47 -0.88 -3.15
C THR A 255 -0.25 -1.08 -4.64
N LEU A 256 -0.47 -0.02 -5.41
CA LEU A 256 -0.14 0.06 -6.83
C LEU A 256 1.22 0.73 -7.00
N ASP A 257 2.28 -0.06 -7.10
CA ASP A 257 3.59 0.46 -7.51
C ASP A 257 3.65 0.50 -9.03
N THR A 258 3.74 1.70 -9.58
CA THR A 258 3.79 1.90 -11.05
C THR A 258 5.04 1.30 -11.69
N GLY A 259 6.11 1.10 -10.93
CA GLY A 259 7.34 0.42 -11.38
C GLY A 259 7.19 -1.09 -11.50
N HIS A 260 6.11 -1.67 -10.96
CA HIS A 260 5.84 -3.10 -11.01
C HIS A 260 4.84 -3.52 -12.11
N TYR A 261 4.61 -2.64 -13.07
CA TYR A 261 3.78 -2.89 -14.26
C TYR A 261 4.64 -2.95 -15.52
N GLU A 262 4.15 -3.63 -16.53
CA GLU A 262 4.78 -3.59 -17.85
C GLU A 262 4.80 -2.15 -18.37
N PRO A 263 5.87 -1.71 -19.07
CA PRO A 263 5.99 -0.31 -19.52
C PRO A 263 4.87 0.17 -20.47
N THR A 264 4.11 -0.76 -21.03
CA THR A 264 3.00 -0.49 -21.93
C THR A 264 1.64 -0.45 -21.21
N GLU A 265 1.58 -0.81 -19.93
CA GLU A 265 0.35 -0.78 -19.16
C GLU A 265 0.05 0.62 -18.63
N ASN A 266 -1.22 1.00 -18.68
CA ASN A 266 -1.71 2.22 -18.08
C ASN A 266 -2.21 1.93 -16.65
N VAL A 267 -1.39 2.19 -15.64
CA VAL A 267 -1.73 1.90 -14.24
C VAL A 267 -2.98 2.65 -13.77
N SER A 268 -3.27 3.82 -14.34
CA SER A 268 -4.49 4.55 -13.98
C SER A 268 -5.78 3.80 -14.32
N ASP A 269 -5.74 2.90 -15.30
CA ASP A 269 -6.85 2.01 -15.63
C ASP A 269 -7.10 1.00 -14.49
N ALA A 270 -6.04 0.44 -13.92
CA ALA A 270 -6.14 -0.46 -12.77
C ALA A 270 -6.79 0.23 -11.55
N VAL A 271 -6.57 1.53 -11.33
CA VAL A 271 -7.21 2.29 -10.24
C VAL A 271 -8.72 2.26 -10.36
N SER A 272 -9.26 2.51 -11.57
CA SER A 272 -10.70 2.51 -11.79
C SER A 272 -11.34 1.14 -11.55
N ALA A 273 -10.68 0.07 -11.99
CA ALA A 273 -11.13 -1.30 -11.78
C ALA A 273 -11.11 -1.68 -10.28
N LEU A 274 -10.04 -1.36 -9.57
CA LEU A 274 -9.91 -1.65 -8.15
C LEU A 274 -10.94 -0.89 -7.31
N LEU A 275 -11.19 0.37 -7.59
CA LEU A 275 -12.23 1.15 -6.91
C LEU A 275 -13.60 0.50 -7.08
N LEU A 276 -13.92 0.00 -8.28
CA LEU A 276 -15.16 -0.72 -8.52
C LEU A 276 -15.23 -2.05 -7.74
N PHE A 277 -14.14 -2.80 -7.67
CA PHE A 277 -14.05 -4.03 -6.88
C PHE A 277 -14.23 -3.79 -5.39
N PHE A 278 -13.58 -2.77 -4.85
CA PHE A 278 -13.75 -2.39 -3.44
C PHE A 278 -15.18 -1.93 -3.15
N LEU A 279 -15.79 -1.19 -4.04
CA LEU A 279 -17.21 -0.79 -3.93
C LEU A 279 -18.13 -2.02 -3.99
N LEU A 280 -17.91 -2.95 -4.91
CA LEU A 280 -18.69 -4.19 -5.00
C LEU A 280 -18.51 -5.08 -3.77
N ALA A 281 -17.31 -5.22 -3.26
CA ALA A 281 -17.04 -5.95 -2.03
C ALA A 281 -17.75 -5.30 -0.82
N TYR A 282 -17.82 -3.97 -0.80
CA TYR A 282 -18.55 -3.21 0.21
C TYR A 282 -20.06 -3.47 0.18
N TYR A 283 -20.68 -3.51 -1.00
CA TYR A 283 -22.14 -3.66 -1.14
C TYR A 283 -22.62 -5.11 -1.21
N VAL A 284 -21.88 -5.99 -1.87
CA VAL A 284 -22.29 -7.38 -2.09
C VAL A 284 -21.95 -8.28 -0.93
N ASN A 285 -20.80 -8.13 -0.31
CA ASN A 285 -20.35 -8.95 0.81
C ASN A 285 -21.26 -8.85 2.06
N PRO A 286 -21.73 -7.65 2.45
CA PRO A 286 -22.70 -7.52 3.54
C PRO A 286 -24.04 -8.21 3.26
N ILE A 287 -24.54 -8.04 2.04
CA ILE A 287 -25.81 -8.65 1.63
C ILE A 287 -25.67 -10.18 1.64
N TYR A 288 -24.56 -10.70 1.14
CA TYR A 288 -24.28 -12.13 1.15
C TYR A 288 -24.12 -12.68 2.58
N LYS A 289 -23.41 -11.98 3.46
CA LYS A 289 -23.27 -12.35 4.86
C LYS A 289 -24.60 -12.28 5.64
N MET A 290 -25.39 -11.26 5.37
CA MET A 290 -26.73 -11.12 5.96
C MET A 290 -27.68 -12.24 5.51
N LEU A 291 -27.65 -12.59 4.22
CA LEU A 291 -28.45 -13.69 3.65
C LEU A 291 -28.04 -15.07 4.19
N ASN A 292 -26.76 -15.23 4.57
CA ASN A 292 -26.24 -16.47 5.16
C ASN A 292 -26.29 -16.48 6.70
N GLY A 293 -26.98 -15.53 7.35
CA GLY A 293 -27.16 -15.51 8.81
C GLY A 293 -25.91 -15.12 9.59
N LEU A 294 -24.92 -14.47 8.96
CA LEU A 294 -23.70 -14.00 9.63
C LEU A 294 -23.95 -12.61 10.24
N THR A 295 -24.20 -12.57 11.55
CA THR A 295 -24.66 -11.38 12.29
C THR A 295 -23.56 -10.40 12.71
N ASN A 296 -22.28 -10.73 12.56
CA ASN A 296 -21.16 -9.88 13.00
C ASN A 296 -20.54 -9.09 11.84
N TYR A 297 -21.31 -8.19 11.26
CA TYR A 297 -20.81 -7.27 10.25
C TYR A 297 -20.35 -5.95 10.90
N ARG A 298 -19.06 -5.68 10.89
CA ARG A 298 -18.54 -4.33 11.16
C ARG A 298 -18.60 -3.51 9.87
N SER A 299 -19.29 -2.38 9.93
CA SER A 299 -19.46 -1.52 8.77
C SER A 299 -18.10 -1.03 8.23
N PHE A 300 -17.92 -1.23 6.98
CA PHE A 300 -16.73 -0.83 6.23
C PHE A 300 -16.54 0.70 6.23
N GLY A 301 -17.63 1.45 6.20
CA GLY A 301 -17.63 2.90 6.09
C GLY A 301 -16.97 3.65 7.25
N SER A 302 -16.93 3.08 8.46
CA SER A 302 -16.30 3.74 9.61
C SER A 302 -14.78 3.62 9.64
N LYS A 303 -14.18 2.74 8.82
CA LYS A 303 -12.72 2.50 8.79
C LYS A 303 -11.98 3.19 7.64
N TYR A 304 -12.68 3.71 6.63
CA TYR A 304 -12.08 4.21 5.39
C TYR A 304 -12.42 5.67 5.06
N SER A 305 -12.73 6.48 6.07
CA SER A 305 -12.81 7.94 5.90
C SER A 305 -11.42 8.56 5.74
N TYR A 306 -10.60 7.95 4.92
CA TYR A 306 -9.26 8.44 4.63
C TYR A 306 -9.22 8.94 3.23
N THR A 307 -9.08 10.20 3.06
CA THR A 307 -8.72 10.96 1.88
C THR A 307 -9.72 11.99 1.40
N PHE A 308 -10.93 12.02 1.92
CA PHE A 308 -11.89 13.06 1.56
C PHE A 308 -12.39 13.77 2.82
N ASP A 309 -11.61 14.73 3.33
CA ASP A 309 -12.05 15.70 4.32
C ASP A 309 -12.77 16.83 3.58
N GLY A 310 -14.03 16.56 3.28
CA GLY A 310 -14.96 17.54 2.75
C GLY A 310 -16.35 16.93 2.72
N ASP A 311 -17.23 17.38 3.59
CA ASP A 311 -18.64 16.96 3.65
C ASP A 311 -19.34 17.04 2.29
N ASP A 312 -18.93 17.99 1.44
CA ASP A 312 -19.50 18.20 0.11
C ASP A 312 -19.10 17.11 -0.89
N GLN A 313 -17.84 16.61 -0.86
CA GLN A 313 -17.38 15.55 -1.77
C GLN A 313 -17.91 14.18 -1.37
N LEU A 314 -18.10 13.93 -0.08
CA LEU A 314 -18.79 12.74 0.43
C LEU A 314 -20.28 12.76 0.05
N SER A 315 -20.90 13.91 0.00
CA SER A 315 -22.28 14.09 -0.44
C SER A 315 -22.43 13.78 -1.92
N GLU A 316 -21.58 14.35 -2.78
CA GLU A 316 -21.60 14.06 -4.23
C GLU A 316 -21.26 12.59 -4.54
N LEU A 317 -20.31 11.99 -3.82
CA LEU A 317 -19.99 10.57 -3.95
C LEU A 317 -21.15 9.68 -3.48
N ASN A 318 -21.81 10.02 -2.38
CA ASN A 318 -22.98 9.32 -1.87
C ASN A 318 -24.19 9.47 -2.81
N GLU A 319 -24.39 10.62 -3.44
CA GLU A 319 -25.43 10.81 -4.45
C GLU A 319 -25.15 9.96 -5.69
N GLY A 320 -23.93 9.98 -6.22
CA GLY A 320 -23.54 9.13 -7.35
C GLY A 320 -23.65 7.63 -7.03
N ILE A 321 -23.25 7.21 -5.83
CA ILE A 321 -23.39 5.84 -5.35
C ILE A 321 -24.87 5.46 -5.21
N THR A 322 -25.71 6.36 -4.69
CA THR A 322 -27.15 6.15 -4.53
C THR A 322 -27.83 6.00 -5.89
N GLU A 323 -27.41 6.77 -6.88
CA GLU A 323 -27.90 6.68 -8.26
C GLU A 323 -27.53 5.35 -8.90
N VAL A 324 -26.26 4.92 -8.83
CA VAL A 324 -25.78 3.63 -9.35
C VAL A 324 -26.45 2.44 -8.65
N VAL A 325 -26.65 2.53 -7.34
CA VAL A 325 -27.40 1.49 -6.58
C VAL A 325 -28.86 1.47 -6.99
N GLY A 326 -29.47 2.64 -7.19
CA GLY A 326 -30.84 2.77 -7.69
C GLY A 326 -31.01 2.13 -9.07
N GLU A 327 -30.12 2.42 -9.99
CA GLU A 327 -30.11 1.82 -11.33
C GLU A 327 -29.91 0.30 -11.30
N ASN A 328 -29.01 -0.22 -10.47
CA ASN A 328 -28.81 -1.65 -10.29
C ASN A 328 -30.04 -2.36 -9.69
N ILE A 329 -30.74 -1.73 -8.77
CA ILE A 329 -32.01 -2.26 -8.24
C ILE A 329 -33.07 -2.32 -9.31
N GLN A 330 -33.18 -1.31 -10.17
CA GLN A 330 -34.12 -1.29 -11.27
C GLN A 330 -33.75 -2.34 -12.35
N LEU A 331 -32.47 -2.50 -12.66
CA LEU A 331 -31.97 -3.52 -13.56
C LEU A 331 -32.31 -4.94 -13.07
N ARG A 332 -32.11 -5.21 -11.78
CA ARG A 332 -32.46 -6.50 -11.18
C ARG A 332 -33.96 -6.78 -11.22
N LYS A 333 -34.80 -5.77 -11.01
CA LYS A 333 -36.25 -5.88 -11.14
C LYS A 333 -36.65 -6.24 -12.59
N ARG A 334 -35.99 -5.60 -13.58
CA ARG A 334 -36.21 -5.91 -15.01
C ARG A 334 -35.78 -7.33 -15.37
N ILE A 335 -34.60 -7.76 -14.91
CA ILE A 335 -34.09 -9.13 -15.13
C ILE A 335 -35.03 -10.16 -14.51
N LYS A 336 -35.54 -9.92 -13.28
CA LYS A 336 -36.52 -10.80 -12.62
C LYS A 336 -37.82 -10.89 -13.44
N ALA A 337 -38.38 -9.77 -13.85
CA ALA A 337 -39.59 -9.72 -14.67
C ALA A 337 -39.41 -10.42 -16.02
N MET A 338 -38.24 -10.28 -16.65
CA MET A 338 -37.92 -11.01 -17.89
C MET A 338 -37.85 -12.52 -17.67
N ARG A 339 -37.25 -12.99 -16.58
CA ARG A 339 -37.20 -14.42 -16.22
C ARG A 339 -38.62 -15.00 -16.02
N GLU A 340 -39.43 -14.32 -15.22
CA GLU A 340 -40.82 -14.71 -14.96
C GLU A 340 -41.66 -14.74 -16.26
N SER A 341 -41.38 -13.83 -17.21
CA SER A 341 -42.01 -13.83 -18.51
C SER A 341 -41.54 -14.98 -19.40
N MET A 342 -40.26 -15.32 -19.36
CA MET A 342 -39.70 -16.46 -20.12
C MET A 342 -40.23 -17.81 -19.59
N GLU A 343 -40.33 -17.98 -18.25
CA GLU A 343 -40.88 -19.19 -17.65
C GLU A 343 -42.35 -19.41 -18.03
N LYS A 344 -43.15 -18.36 -18.14
CA LYS A 344 -44.56 -18.45 -18.61
C LYS A 344 -44.70 -18.81 -20.07
N HIS A 345 -43.70 -18.57 -20.91
CA HIS A 345 -43.74 -18.89 -22.33
C HIS A 345 -43.13 -20.25 -22.68
N THR A 346 -42.57 -20.96 -21.67
CA THR A 346 -42.03 -22.31 -21.83
C THR A 346 -43.02 -23.38 -21.34
N GLU A 347 -44.18 -22.99 -20.74
CA GLU A 347 -45.23 -23.91 -20.32
C GLU A 347 -46.43 -23.98 -21.30
N ASP A 348 -46.41 -23.25 -22.40
CA ASP A 348 -47.28 -23.34 -23.54
C ASP A 348 -46.58 -24.07 -24.72
#